data_e63afd78a2e3f61883d50e9c1c6b22d9
#
_entry.id   e63afd78a2e3f61883d50e9c1c6b22d9
#
_cell.length_a   1.000
_cell.length_b   1.000
_cell.length_c   1.000
_cell.angle_alpha   90.00
_cell.angle_beta   90.00
_cell.angle_gamma   90.00
#
_symmetry.space_group_name_H-M   'P 1'
#
loop_
_entity.id
_entity.type
_entity.pdbx_description
1 polymer ?
#
loop_
_entity_poly.entity_id
_entity_poly.type
_entity_poly.pdbx_seq_one_letter_code
_entity_poly.pdbx_strand_id
1 'polypeptide(L)'
;SKNLFVSRAAVWKEVKSLRDAGYDISAGTNKGYCLSVNTDILSVQGIQKYLKQEYKNMDINVIPVIGSTNDLVREKANEGYDEGYIAIANEQTKGRGRYGRKFFSPSGTGLYMSILLRPKNYSASEAVKVTMIAAVALCEAIEEVSDEKAEIKWVNDVFINGKKICGILTEASYGLESGVLDYAVVGVGINVYRPEGGFTEEIEQIAGAI
;
A
#
# COMPACT_ATOMS: atom_id res chain seq x y z
N SER A 1 31.78 -4.01 3.45
CA SER A 1 32.39 -4.66 2.27
C SER A 1 32.94 -6.07 2.56
N LYS A 2 33.56 -6.31 3.74
CA LYS A 2 34.10 -7.65 4.06
C LYS A 2 33.00 -8.73 4.09
N ASN A 3 31.82 -8.44 4.67
CA ASN A 3 30.72 -9.41 4.79
C ASN A 3 29.92 -9.59 3.48
N LEU A 4 30.10 -8.69 2.50
CA LEU A 4 29.37 -8.72 1.23
C LEU A 4 30.26 -9.19 0.06
N PHE A 5 31.54 -9.48 0.31
CA PHE A 5 32.53 -9.89 -0.71
C PHE A 5 32.60 -8.94 -1.91
N VAL A 6 32.35 -7.64 -1.71
CA VAL A 6 32.40 -6.60 -2.74
C VAL A 6 33.43 -5.53 -2.41
N SER A 7 33.93 -4.84 -3.44
CA SER A 7 34.91 -3.77 -3.27
C SER A 7 34.29 -2.54 -2.59
N ARG A 8 35.13 -1.71 -1.96
CA ARG A 8 34.68 -0.43 -1.38
C ARG A 8 34.09 0.51 -2.45
N ALA A 9 34.67 0.49 -3.65
CA ALA A 9 34.18 1.29 -4.79
C ALA A 9 32.78 0.86 -5.23
N ALA A 10 32.50 -0.45 -5.25
CA ALA A 10 31.16 -0.97 -5.56
C ALA A 10 30.15 -0.51 -4.51
N VAL A 11 30.46 -0.64 -3.20
CA VAL A 11 29.59 -0.14 -2.12
C VAL A 11 29.33 1.36 -2.25
N TRP A 12 30.37 2.15 -2.57
CA TRP A 12 30.22 3.60 -2.75
C TRP A 12 29.29 3.93 -3.93
N LYS A 13 29.43 3.21 -5.04
CA LYS A 13 28.58 3.39 -6.23
C LYS A 13 27.11 3.12 -5.91
N GLU A 14 26.83 2.02 -5.21
CA GLU A 14 25.46 1.68 -4.80
C GLU A 14 24.89 2.68 -3.80
N VAL A 15 25.67 3.12 -2.81
CA VAL A 15 25.24 4.17 -1.87
C VAL A 15 24.94 5.48 -2.59
N LYS A 16 25.76 5.84 -3.60
CA LYS A 16 25.48 7.02 -4.43
C LYS A 16 24.17 6.85 -5.19
N SER A 17 23.96 5.71 -5.86
CA SER A 17 22.72 5.41 -6.57
C SER A 17 21.49 5.50 -5.65
N LEU A 18 21.58 4.96 -4.43
CA LEU A 18 20.49 5.06 -3.44
C LEU A 18 20.25 6.51 -3.02
N ARG A 19 21.29 7.32 -2.82
CA ARG A 19 21.13 8.74 -2.50
C ARG A 19 20.50 9.52 -3.66
N ASP A 20 20.91 9.22 -4.89
CA ASP A 20 20.32 9.81 -6.10
C ASP A 20 18.83 9.40 -6.25
N ALA A 21 18.44 8.24 -5.70
CA ALA A 21 17.06 7.79 -5.58
C ALA A 21 16.32 8.37 -4.37
N GLY A 22 16.93 9.31 -3.63
CA GLY A 22 16.31 10.04 -2.52
C GLY A 22 16.52 9.44 -1.13
N TYR A 23 17.22 8.30 -1.00
CA TYR A 23 17.48 7.72 0.32
C TYR A 23 18.43 8.60 1.14
N ASP A 24 18.04 8.94 2.36
CA ASP A 24 18.90 9.64 3.32
C ASP A 24 19.89 8.64 3.94
N ILE A 25 21.12 8.65 3.42
CA ILE A 25 22.20 7.76 3.87
C ILE A 25 23.34 8.62 4.39
N SER A 26 23.56 8.59 5.69
CA SER A 26 24.71 9.22 6.34
C SER A 26 25.97 8.37 6.17
N ALA A 27 27.13 9.03 6.15
CA ALA A 27 28.42 8.37 6.12
C ALA A 27 29.30 8.89 7.24
N GLY A 28 29.88 7.99 8.03
CA GLY A 28 30.82 8.33 9.09
C GLY A 28 32.22 7.78 8.80
N THR A 29 33.26 8.59 9.06
CA THR A 29 34.64 8.12 8.93
C THR A 29 34.86 6.91 9.84
N ASN A 30 35.27 5.79 9.24
CA ASN A 30 35.46 4.49 9.90
C ASN A 30 34.20 3.83 10.49
N LYS A 31 33.01 4.47 10.37
CA LYS A 31 31.74 3.92 10.85
C LYS A 31 30.90 3.29 9.73
N GLY A 32 31.22 3.60 8.44
CA GLY A 32 30.50 3.11 7.28
C GLY A 32 29.30 3.99 6.93
N TYR A 33 28.26 3.37 6.37
CA TYR A 33 27.03 4.01 5.94
C TYR A 33 25.88 3.61 6.84
N CYS A 34 24.99 4.54 7.12
CA CYS A 34 23.78 4.30 7.90
C CYS A 34 22.59 4.90 7.15
N LEU A 35 21.58 4.09 6.87
CA LEU A 35 20.29 4.56 6.34
C LEU A 35 19.54 5.27 7.46
N SER A 36 19.01 6.45 7.17
CA SER A 36 18.10 7.16 8.08
C SER A 36 16.91 6.28 8.42
N VAL A 37 16.47 6.35 9.67
CA VAL A 37 15.24 5.68 10.10
C VAL A 37 13.98 6.46 9.69
N ASN A 38 14.14 7.75 9.39
CA ASN A 38 13.08 8.67 9.02
C ASN A 38 13.06 8.88 7.50
N THR A 39 12.80 7.80 6.76
CA THR A 39 12.67 7.88 5.30
C THR A 39 11.24 7.56 4.89
N ASP A 40 10.65 8.40 4.05
CA ASP A 40 9.31 8.20 3.47
C ASP A 40 9.35 7.39 2.17
N ILE A 41 10.53 6.90 1.79
CA ILE A 41 10.66 6.10 0.58
C ILE A 41 10.06 4.72 0.79
N LEU A 42 9.03 4.43 0.02
CA LEU A 42 8.45 3.10 -0.04
C LEU A 42 9.43 2.12 -0.68
N SER A 43 9.80 1.07 0.07
CA SER A 43 10.63 -0.01 -0.42
C SER A 43 10.29 -1.31 0.29
N VAL A 44 10.51 -2.44 -0.39
CA VAL A 44 10.26 -3.77 0.20
C VAL A 44 11.02 -3.93 1.52
N GLN A 45 12.30 -3.57 1.54
CA GLN A 45 13.16 -3.67 2.73
C GLN A 45 12.69 -2.75 3.86
N GLY A 46 12.24 -1.53 3.52
CA GLY A 46 11.67 -0.58 4.48
C GLY A 46 10.43 -1.14 5.16
N ILE A 47 9.52 -1.69 4.37
CA ILE A 47 8.27 -2.30 4.85
C ILE A 47 8.55 -3.54 5.70
N GLN A 48 9.39 -4.46 5.20
CA GLN A 48 9.74 -5.70 5.89
C GLN A 48 10.35 -5.47 7.27
N LYS A 49 11.00 -4.33 7.51
CA LYS A 49 11.58 -3.96 8.80
C LYS A 49 10.51 -3.90 9.91
N TYR A 50 9.30 -3.47 9.57
CA TYR A 50 8.19 -3.30 10.52
C TYR A 50 7.24 -4.50 10.57
N LEU A 51 7.35 -5.46 9.64
CA LEU A 51 6.52 -6.64 9.65
C LEU A 51 6.91 -7.58 10.80
N LYS A 52 5.88 -8.19 11.42
CA LYS A 52 6.08 -9.32 12.34
C LYS A 52 6.78 -10.48 11.62
N GLN A 53 7.48 -11.32 12.36
CA GLN A 53 8.29 -12.40 11.81
C GLN A 53 7.50 -13.34 10.89
N GLU A 54 6.25 -13.61 11.21
CA GLU A 54 5.33 -14.47 10.44
C GLU A 54 4.99 -13.91 9.04
N TYR A 55 5.08 -12.57 8.86
CA TYR A 55 4.75 -11.88 7.59
C TYR A 55 5.98 -11.44 6.80
N LYS A 56 7.20 -11.69 7.27
CA LYS A 56 8.43 -11.23 6.60
C LYS A 56 8.68 -11.85 5.22
N ASN A 57 8.08 -13.01 4.97
CA ASN A 57 8.20 -13.72 3.70
C ASN A 57 7.04 -13.43 2.73
N MET A 58 6.16 -12.46 3.03
CA MET A 58 5.12 -12.07 2.10
C MET A 58 5.71 -11.52 0.80
N ASP A 59 5.09 -11.87 -0.31
CA ASP A 59 5.49 -11.40 -1.63
C ASP A 59 5.01 -9.96 -1.83
N ILE A 60 5.90 -9.00 -1.59
CA ILE A 60 5.64 -7.57 -1.66
C ILE A 60 6.34 -6.98 -2.88
N ASN A 61 5.57 -6.35 -3.75
CA ASN A 61 6.06 -5.61 -4.90
C ASN A 61 5.80 -4.11 -4.73
N VAL A 62 6.86 -3.31 -4.72
CA VAL A 62 6.79 -1.84 -4.62
C VAL A 62 7.12 -1.23 -5.98
N ILE A 63 6.21 -0.43 -6.50
CA ILE A 63 6.24 0.09 -7.88
C ILE A 63 6.18 1.62 -7.84
N PRO A 64 7.11 2.32 -8.52
CA PRO A 64 7.10 3.78 -8.55
C PRO A 64 5.80 4.37 -9.10
N VAL A 65 5.38 3.92 -10.27
CA VAL A 65 4.17 4.39 -10.96
C VAL A 65 3.48 3.22 -11.66
N ILE A 66 2.17 3.10 -11.46
CA ILE A 66 1.34 2.08 -12.13
C ILE A 66 -0.02 2.64 -12.52
N GLY A 67 -0.74 1.95 -13.40
CA GLY A 67 -2.14 2.26 -13.69
C GLY A 67 -3.02 2.10 -12.45
N SER A 68 -3.05 0.89 -11.90
CA SER A 68 -3.78 0.53 -10.68
C SER A 68 -3.15 -0.70 -10.02
N THR A 69 -2.95 -0.66 -8.72
CA THR A 69 -2.48 -1.82 -7.94
C THR A 69 -3.49 -2.97 -7.95
N ASN A 70 -4.80 -2.67 -7.97
CA ASN A 70 -5.84 -3.69 -8.11
C ASN A 70 -5.74 -4.45 -9.44
N ASP A 71 -5.43 -3.76 -10.54
CA ASP A 71 -5.29 -4.42 -11.85
C ASP A 71 -4.12 -5.39 -11.86
N LEU A 72 -2.98 -4.99 -11.29
CA LEU A 72 -1.81 -5.86 -11.16
C LEU A 72 -2.11 -7.09 -10.28
N VAL A 73 -2.71 -6.88 -9.11
CA VAL A 73 -3.01 -8.00 -8.20
C VAL A 73 -4.04 -8.95 -8.82
N ARG A 74 -5.02 -8.43 -9.57
CA ARG A 74 -5.96 -9.26 -10.33
C ARG A 74 -5.26 -10.08 -11.43
N GLU A 75 -4.30 -9.48 -12.14
CA GLU A 75 -3.47 -10.19 -13.12
C GLU A 75 -2.71 -11.33 -12.46
N LYS A 76 -2.04 -11.07 -11.32
CA LYS A 76 -1.33 -12.07 -10.53
C LYS A 76 -2.23 -13.17 -9.98
N ALA A 77 -3.45 -12.83 -9.56
CA ALA A 77 -4.44 -13.81 -9.13
C ALA A 77 -4.81 -14.78 -10.26
N ASN A 78 -4.98 -14.27 -11.50
CA ASN A 78 -5.28 -15.06 -12.69
C ASN A 78 -4.07 -15.89 -13.18
N GLU A 79 -2.84 -15.45 -12.90
CA GLU A 79 -1.60 -16.21 -13.12
C GLU A 79 -1.40 -17.33 -12.09
N GLY A 80 -2.27 -17.42 -11.07
CA GLY A 80 -2.22 -18.48 -10.05
C GLY A 80 -1.35 -18.15 -8.83
N TYR A 81 -1.02 -16.90 -8.59
CA TYR A 81 -0.31 -16.49 -7.38
C TYR A 81 -1.11 -16.86 -6.13
N ASP A 82 -0.37 -17.19 -5.06
CA ASP A 82 -0.95 -17.55 -3.77
C ASP A 82 -1.51 -16.31 -3.02
N GLU A 83 -2.33 -16.58 -2.01
CA GLU A 83 -2.80 -15.59 -1.06
C GLU A 83 -1.64 -14.86 -0.40
N GLY A 84 -1.80 -13.54 -0.20
CA GLY A 84 -0.79 -12.72 0.47
C GLY A 84 0.15 -11.98 -0.48
N TYR A 85 -0.02 -12.09 -1.82
CA TYR A 85 0.69 -11.20 -2.74
C TYR A 85 0.22 -9.75 -2.54
N ILE A 86 1.17 -8.82 -2.40
CA ILE A 86 0.91 -7.39 -2.16
C ILE A 86 1.59 -6.54 -3.23
N ALA A 87 0.81 -5.68 -3.88
CA ALA A 87 1.32 -4.61 -4.72
C ALA A 87 1.15 -3.26 -4.03
N ILE A 88 2.21 -2.46 -3.97
CA ILE A 88 2.22 -1.11 -3.41
C ILE A 88 2.74 -0.16 -4.48
N ALA A 89 2.09 0.98 -4.66
CA ALA A 89 2.53 2.00 -5.60
C ALA A 89 2.74 3.35 -4.89
N ASN A 90 3.75 4.09 -5.37
CA ASN A 90 3.94 5.48 -4.96
C ASN A 90 3.00 6.43 -5.70
N GLU A 91 2.55 6.02 -6.91
CA GLU A 91 1.58 6.77 -7.73
C GLU A 91 0.67 5.81 -8.49
N GLN A 92 -0.61 6.15 -8.63
CA GLN A 92 -1.52 5.48 -9.56
C GLN A 92 -2.08 6.47 -10.59
N THR A 93 -1.87 6.18 -11.88
CA THR A 93 -2.38 7.01 -12.98
C THR A 93 -3.85 6.74 -13.31
N LYS A 94 -4.38 5.59 -12.87
CA LYS A 94 -5.77 5.15 -13.06
C LYS A 94 -6.36 4.60 -11.76
N GLY A 95 -6.08 5.28 -10.63
CA GLY A 95 -6.66 4.92 -9.33
C GLY A 95 -8.19 4.90 -9.40
N ARG A 96 -8.80 3.83 -8.85
CA ARG A 96 -10.24 3.61 -8.93
C ARG A 96 -10.88 3.52 -7.55
N GLY A 97 -12.09 4.01 -7.48
CA GLY A 97 -13.03 3.79 -6.39
C GLY A 97 -14.27 3.02 -6.89
N ARG A 98 -15.25 2.87 -6.02
CA ARG A 98 -16.52 2.20 -6.34
C ARG A 98 -17.32 3.00 -7.38
N TYR A 99 -18.16 2.30 -8.14
CA TYR A 99 -19.07 2.90 -9.14
C TYR A 99 -18.34 3.72 -10.21
N GLY A 100 -17.12 3.31 -10.60
CA GLY A 100 -16.35 3.99 -11.65
C GLY A 100 -15.75 5.33 -11.22
N ARG A 101 -15.84 5.72 -9.96
CA ARG A 101 -15.20 6.94 -9.45
C ARG A 101 -13.68 6.81 -9.52
N LYS A 102 -13.00 7.92 -9.72
CA LYS A 102 -11.53 7.98 -9.62
C LYS A 102 -11.11 8.07 -8.16
N PHE A 103 -9.97 7.48 -7.84
CA PHE A 103 -9.26 7.72 -6.59
C PHE A 103 -7.98 8.51 -6.92
N PHE A 104 -7.88 9.72 -6.38
CA PHE A 104 -6.74 10.59 -6.62
C PHE A 104 -5.52 10.06 -5.90
N SER A 105 -4.46 9.71 -6.64
CA SER A 105 -3.32 8.94 -6.13
C SER A 105 -1.98 9.55 -6.60
N PRO A 106 -1.68 10.83 -6.27
CA PRO A 106 -0.44 11.45 -6.68
C PRO A 106 0.77 10.89 -5.92
N SER A 107 1.95 11.03 -6.54
CA SER A 107 3.21 10.56 -5.99
C SER A 107 3.56 11.22 -4.65
N GLY A 108 4.08 10.44 -3.71
CA GLY A 108 4.63 10.94 -2.45
C GLY A 108 3.60 11.45 -1.43
N THR A 109 2.31 11.23 -1.66
CA THR A 109 1.27 11.78 -0.78
C THR A 109 0.43 10.72 -0.08
N GLY A 110 0.56 9.46 -0.48
CA GLY A 110 -0.29 8.41 0.07
C GLY A 110 0.32 7.03 -0.03
N LEU A 111 -0.39 6.08 0.54
CA LEU A 111 -0.12 4.65 0.41
C LEU A 111 -1.21 4.05 -0.46
N TYR A 112 -0.83 3.53 -1.63
CA TYR A 112 -1.74 2.88 -2.57
C TYR A 112 -1.34 1.43 -2.68
N MET A 113 -2.14 0.54 -2.08
CA MET A 113 -1.79 -0.88 -2.06
C MET A 113 -2.98 -1.76 -2.39
N SER A 114 -2.69 -2.96 -2.86
CA SER A 114 -3.66 -4.03 -3.04
C SER A 114 -3.09 -5.35 -2.54
N ILE A 115 -3.93 -6.16 -1.92
CA ILE A 115 -3.59 -7.48 -1.43
C ILE A 115 -4.49 -8.54 -2.08
N LEU A 116 -3.90 -9.67 -2.43
CA LEU A 116 -4.60 -10.86 -2.90
C LEU A 116 -5.04 -11.71 -1.71
N LEU A 117 -6.33 -12.01 -1.65
CA LEU A 117 -6.91 -12.94 -0.68
C LEU A 117 -7.60 -14.10 -1.41
N ARG A 118 -7.50 -15.31 -0.82
CA ARG A 118 -8.20 -16.52 -1.29
C ARG A 118 -8.99 -17.16 -0.14
N PRO A 119 -10.04 -16.47 0.36
CA PRO A 119 -10.81 -16.95 1.50
C PRO A 119 -11.58 -18.22 1.08
N LYS A 120 -11.42 -19.27 1.88
CA LYS A 120 -12.07 -20.57 1.62
C LYS A 120 -13.55 -20.51 2.07
N ASN A 121 -14.43 -21.06 1.22
CA ASN A 121 -15.86 -21.21 1.52
C ASN A 121 -16.64 -19.90 1.72
N TYR A 122 -16.20 -18.81 1.14
CA TYR A 122 -16.93 -17.55 1.14
C TYR A 122 -17.88 -17.50 -0.07
N SER A 123 -19.13 -17.22 0.18
CA SER A 123 -20.12 -16.93 -0.85
C SER A 123 -20.01 -15.50 -1.38
N ALA A 124 -20.66 -15.22 -2.49
CA ALA A 124 -20.73 -13.86 -3.04
C ALA A 124 -21.27 -12.82 -2.05
N SER A 125 -22.27 -13.19 -1.25
CA SER A 125 -22.86 -12.32 -0.23
C SER A 125 -21.90 -11.99 0.91
N GLU A 126 -20.85 -12.79 1.11
CA GLU A 126 -19.87 -12.62 2.17
C GLU A 126 -18.67 -11.77 1.75
N ALA A 127 -18.51 -11.45 0.45
CA ALA A 127 -17.44 -10.59 -0.02
C ALA A 127 -17.44 -9.20 0.66
N VAL A 128 -18.60 -8.70 1.06
CA VAL A 128 -18.69 -7.46 1.83
C VAL A 128 -17.97 -7.53 3.17
N LYS A 129 -17.92 -8.72 3.80
CA LYS A 129 -17.18 -8.94 5.06
C LYS A 129 -15.69 -8.65 4.91
N VAL A 130 -15.11 -8.99 3.75
CA VAL A 130 -13.70 -8.72 3.44
C VAL A 130 -13.43 -7.21 3.49
N THR A 131 -14.33 -6.42 2.88
CA THR A 131 -14.22 -4.94 2.92
C THR A 131 -14.34 -4.41 4.36
N MET A 132 -15.26 -4.97 5.16
CA MET A 132 -15.47 -4.55 6.55
C MET A 132 -14.27 -4.87 7.44
N ILE A 133 -13.71 -6.08 7.30
CA ILE A 133 -12.49 -6.48 8.01
C ILE A 133 -11.33 -5.55 7.65
N ALA A 134 -11.16 -5.26 6.37
CA ALA A 134 -10.14 -4.32 5.91
C ALA A 134 -10.36 -2.91 6.51
N ALA A 135 -11.60 -2.43 6.58
CA ALA A 135 -11.90 -1.12 7.16
C ALA A 135 -11.56 -1.05 8.65
N VAL A 136 -11.88 -2.10 9.42
CA VAL A 136 -11.51 -2.18 10.85
C VAL A 136 -10.01 -2.22 11.02
N ALA A 137 -9.31 -3.09 10.30
CA ALA A 137 -7.84 -3.19 10.37
C ALA A 137 -7.14 -1.87 10.00
N LEU A 138 -7.71 -1.13 9.04
CA LEU A 138 -7.18 0.19 8.66
C LEU A 138 -7.42 1.25 9.72
N CYS A 139 -8.58 1.27 10.38
CA CYS A 139 -8.81 2.16 11.52
C CYS A 139 -7.79 1.88 12.63
N GLU A 140 -7.62 0.61 13.03
CA GLU A 140 -6.64 0.22 14.05
C GLU A 140 -5.21 0.62 13.65
N ALA A 141 -4.81 0.39 12.40
CA ALA A 141 -3.47 0.76 11.92
C ALA A 141 -3.25 2.27 11.87
N ILE A 142 -4.25 3.06 11.49
CA ILE A 142 -4.19 4.52 11.47
C ILE A 142 -4.09 5.06 12.91
N GLU A 143 -4.91 4.54 13.82
CA GLU A 143 -4.88 4.94 15.23
C GLU A 143 -3.58 4.55 15.94
N GLU A 144 -2.90 3.47 15.50
CA GLU A 144 -1.59 3.07 16.04
C GLU A 144 -0.45 4.04 15.64
N VAL A 145 -0.55 4.66 14.46
CA VAL A 145 0.53 5.53 13.93
C VAL A 145 0.21 7.02 14.00
N SER A 146 -0.99 7.37 14.40
CA SER A 146 -1.43 8.76 14.58
C SER A 146 -2.19 8.90 15.91
N ASP A 147 -2.25 10.12 16.45
CA ASP A 147 -3.05 10.43 17.65
C ASP A 147 -4.53 10.69 17.30
N GLU A 148 -4.93 10.41 16.06
CA GLU A 148 -6.26 10.72 15.52
C GLU A 148 -7.19 9.51 15.63
N LYS A 149 -8.46 9.76 15.91
CA LYS A 149 -9.51 8.73 15.93
C LYS A 149 -10.08 8.50 14.54
N ALA A 150 -10.02 7.26 14.06
CA ALA A 150 -10.55 6.87 12.77
C ALA A 150 -12.01 6.38 12.87
N GLU A 151 -12.84 6.76 11.92
CA GLU A 151 -14.25 6.39 11.85
C GLU A 151 -14.57 5.72 10.52
N ILE A 152 -15.33 4.62 10.58
CA ILE A 152 -15.77 3.92 9.35
C ILE A 152 -17.07 4.56 8.85
N LYS A 153 -17.01 5.15 7.67
CA LYS A 153 -18.20 5.47 6.91
C LYS A 153 -18.56 4.27 6.04
N TRP A 154 -19.64 3.63 6.43
CA TRP A 154 -20.13 2.39 5.83
C TRP A 154 -20.18 2.47 4.29
N VAL A 155 -19.59 1.54 3.62
CA VAL A 155 -18.97 0.24 4.04
C VAL A 155 -17.45 0.25 3.81
N ASN A 156 -16.89 1.25 3.16
CA ASN A 156 -15.58 1.17 2.51
C ASN A 156 -14.71 2.43 2.63
N ASP A 157 -15.12 3.38 3.43
CA ASP A 157 -14.38 4.63 3.60
C ASP A 157 -13.99 4.84 5.06
N VAL A 158 -12.76 5.32 5.31
CA VAL A 158 -12.31 5.71 6.64
C VAL A 158 -12.17 7.23 6.68
N PHE A 159 -12.67 7.81 7.76
CA PHE A 159 -12.72 9.24 8.01
C PHE A 159 -11.97 9.62 9.28
N ILE A 160 -11.39 10.80 9.29
CA ILE A 160 -10.87 11.50 10.47
C ILE A 160 -11.43 12.93 10.43
N ASN A 161 -12.01 13.41 11.54
CA ASN A 161 -12.54 14.76 11.67
C ASN A 161 -13.49 15.16 10.52
N GLY A 162 -14.33 14.22 10.07
CA GLY A 162 -15.29 14.44 9.00
C GLY A 162 -14.72 14.49 7.57
N LYS A 163 -13.42 14.22 7.41
CA LYS A 163 -12.72 14.13 6.10
C LYS A 163 -12.36 12.71 5.77
N LYS A 164 -12.52 12.33 4.50
CA LYS A 164 -12.15 11.01 4.01
C LYS A 164 -10.63 10.88 3.88
N ILE A 165 -10.05 10.00 4.67
CA ILE A 165 -8.62 9.71 4.68
C ILE A 165 -8.29 8.49 3.84
N CYS A 166 -9.18 7.48 3.85
CA CYS A 166 -8.96 6.24 3.15
C CYS A 166 -10.19 5.77 2.38
N GLY A 167 -9.95 5.12 1.25
CA GLY A 167 -10.95 4.40 0.48
C GLY A 167 -10.54 2.96 0.24
N ILE A 168 -11.49 2.03 0.34
CA ILE A 168 -11.28 0.61 0.11
C ILE A 168 -12.09 0.19 -1.13
N LEU A 169 -11.45 -0.55 -2.03
CA LEU A 169 -12.09 -1.15 -3.20
C LEU A 169 -11.81 -2.65 -3.23
N THR A 170 -12.78 -3.44 -2.85
CA THR A 170 -12.71 -4.90 -2.98
C THR A 170 -13.32 -5.33 -4.31
N GLU A 171 -12.53 -6.00 -5.14
CA GLU A 171 -12.93 -6.65 -6.38
C GLU A 171 -12.78 -8.16 -6.19
N ALA A 172 -13.76 -8.93 -6.62
CA ALA A 172 -13.81 -10.38 -6.36
C ALA A 172 -14.14 -11.16 -7.61
N SER A 173 -13.56 -12.36 -7.71
CA SER A 173 -13.90 -13.37 -8.71
C SER A 173 -14.58 -14.56 -8.06
N TYR A 174 -15.52 -15.15 -8.75
CA TYR A 174 -16.33 -16.27 -8.28
C TYR A 174 -16.29 -17.43 -9.29
N GLY A 175 -16.19 -18.65 -8.77
CA GLY A 175 -16.39 -19.84 -9.57
C GLY A 175 -17.84 -19.91 -10.05
N LEU A 176 -18.02 -19.99 -11.37
CA LEU A 176 -19.37 -20.01 -11.98
C LEU A 176 -20.23 -21.19 -11.52
N GLU A 177 -19.60 -22.35 -11.28
CA GLU A 177 -20.29 -23.55 -10.87
C GLU A 177 -20.44 -23.65 -9.34
N SER A 178 -19.44 -23.23 -8.60
CA SER A 178 -19.41 -23.35 -7.13
C SER A 178 -20.15 -22.24 -6.42
N GLY A 179 -20.27 -21.05 -7.04
CA GLY A 179 -20.79 -19.84 -6.38
C GLY A 179 -19.90 -19.33 -5.24
N VAL A 180 -18.71 -19.93 -5.07
CA VAL A 180 -17.75 -19.59 -4.02
C VAL A 180 -16.72 -18.61 -4.57
N LEU A 181 -16.16 -17.80 -3.70
CA LEU A 181 -15.13 -16.82 -4.00
C LEU A 181 -13.83 -17.54 -4.41
N ASP A 182 -13.32 -17.31 -5.62
CA ASP A 182 -12.03 -17.80 -6.07
C ASP A 182 -10.90 -16.96 -5.46
N TYR A 183 -11.06 -15.65 -5.52
CA TYR A 183 -10.18 -14.68 -4.89
C TYR A 183 -10.87 -13.34 -4.68
N ALA A 184 -10.30 -12.55 -3.79
CA ALA A 184 -10.62 -11.14 -3.62
C ALA A 184 -9.34 -10.30 -3.72
N VAL A 185 -9.41 -9.19 -4.43
CA VAL A 185 -8.40 -8.15 -4.44
C VAL A 185 -8.90 -7.00 -3.57
N VAL A 186 -8.21 -6.74 -2.47
CA VAL A 186 -8.53 -5.64 -1.57
C VAL A 186 -7.60 -4.48 -1.86
N GLY A 187 -8.10 -3.48 -2.57
CA GLY A 187 -7.40 -2.23 -2.82
C GLY A 187 -7.65 -1.22 -1.71
N VAL A 188 -6.58 -0.59 -1.26
CA VAL A 188 -6.57 0.42 -0.20
C VAL A 188 -5.83 1.64 -0.71
N GLY A 189 -6.47 2.81 -0.61
CA GLY A 189 -5.84 4.09 -0.84
C GLY A 189 -5.93 4.94 0.42
N ILE A 190 -4.78 5.30 1.01
CA ILE A 190 -4.69 6.14 2.20
C ILE A 190 -4.02 7.45 1.80
N ASN A 191 -4.63 8.57 2.14
CA ASN A 191 -4.01 9.89 2.03
C ASN A 191 -3.17 10.12 3.29
N VAL A 192 -1.85 10.10 3.17
CA VAL A 192 -0.91 10.33 4.29
C VAL A 192 -0.57 11.80 4.40
N TYR A 193 -0.25 12.44 3.28
CA TYR A 193 0.07 13.86 3.21
C TYR A 193 -0.90 14.60 2.29
N ARG A 194 -1.22 15.83 2.64
CA ARG A 194 -1.94 16.70 1.73
C ARG A 194 -1.06 17.01 0.52
N PRO A 195 -1.54 16.83 -0.71
CA PRO A 195 -0.78 17.18 -1.92
C PRO A 195 -0.38 18.66 -1.92
N GLU A 196 0.79 18.99 -2.49
CA GLU A 196 1.33 20.35 -2.50
C GLU A 196 0.36 21.36 -3.16
N GLY A 197 -0.36 20.95 -4.20
CA GLY A 197 -1.42 21.74 -4.86
C GLY A 197 -2.82 21.60 -4.23
N GLY A 198 -2.95 20.90 -3.09
CA GLY A 198 -4.24 20.50 -2.53
C GLY A 198 -4.85 19.29 -3.23
N PHE A 199 -6.03 18.89 -2.81
CA PHE A 199 -6.83 17.91 -3.53
C PHE A 199 -7.49 18.58 -4.75
N THR A 200 -8.01 17.78 -5.69
CA THR A 200 -8.77 18.33 -6.82
C THR A 200 -10.03 19.03 -6.31
N GLU A 201 -10.51 20.03 -7.06
CA GLU A 201 -11.70 20.82 -6.69
C GLU A 201 -12.90 19.94 -6.32
N GLU A 202 -13.09 18.83 -7.06
CA GLU A 202 -14.19 17.87 -6.85
C GLU A 202 -14.16 17.19 -5.47
N ILE A 203 -12.98 16.99 -4.88
CA ILE A 203 -12.83 16.24 -3.62
C ILE A 203 -12.26 17.08 -2.47
N GLU A 204 -11.87 18.33 -2.70
CA GLU A 204 -11.26 19.22 -1.73
C GLU A 204 -12.07 19.37 -0.43
N GLN A 205 -13.39 19.39 -0.55
CA GLN A 205 -14.28 19.51 0.59
C GLN A 205 -14.50 18.20 1.35
N ILE A 206 -14.15 17.06 0.74
CA ILE A 206 -14.46 15.72 1.23
C ILE A 206 -13.18 15.02 1.71
N ALA A 207 -12.08 15.17 0.96
CA ALA A 207 -10.81 14.50 1.24
C ALA A 207 -10.04 15.17 2.37
N GLY A 208 -9.30 14.35 3.11
CA GLY A 208 -8.32 14.74 4.10
C GLY A 208 -7.06 13.88 3.99
N ALA A 209 -6.07 14.18 4.81
CA ALA A 209 -4.85 13.39 5.02
C ALA A 209 -4.64 13.20 6.53
N ILE A 210 -3.84 12.20 6.91
CA ILE A 210 -3.52 11.89 8.31
C ILE A 210 -2.72 13.02 8.95
#